data_3cc450a30c96b0c0014660f52f351ce3
#
_entry.id   3cc450a30c96b0c0014660f52f351ce3
#
_cell.length_a   1.000
_cell.length_b   1.000
_cell.length_c   1.000
_cell.angle_alpha   90.00
_cell.angle_beta   90.00
_cell.angle_gamma   90.00
#
_symmetry.space_group_name_H-M   'P 1'
#
loop_
_entity.id
_entity.type
_entity.pdbx_description
1 polymer ?
#
loop_
_entity_poly.entity_id
_entity_poly.type
_entity_poly.pdbx_seq_one_letter_code
_entity_poly.pdbx_strand_id
1 'polypeptide(L)'
;MILKSLNRRGGGGGRKLPSRGAVSIALTLAYVSTLGGPGPALASQEARPAPVTDWMDVTLKEISSHRVNPPRASRALALVSVAFERSSKKGLPQIHGAAAEVLGYLFPDRRDFFDERAAALAPSAHNIRRGRAIGAEVVDRARGDRSDAAYSGTRPSGVGYWSEPPGVAGPLEPAAGQWLTWNIPSGAAYRPPPPPRPDDPEYAAEVQRVYDVSRNLTATERAIALFWADGPGSETPPGHWNRIALDLMKAEPLSAPAAARTLALLNTAQADAFIAAWDAKYAYWSERPVQAIRRMIDADWSPFIATPAFPGYVSGHSTTSGAASVVLGSLFPAHSRALAEMANEAAISRLYGGIHCPIDNDVGMVLGRRVGRAALDASRSVGVRRGRSDI
;
A
#
# COMPACT_ATOMS: atom_id res chain seq x y z
N MET A 1 -33.69 35.66 -15.88
CA MET A 1 -35.08 35.72 -15.43
C MET A 1 -35.25 34.51 -14.52
N ILE A 2 -35.33 34.52 -13.25
CA ILE A 2 -35.83 35.41 -12.20
C ILE A 2 -34.90 35.28 -10.99
N LEU A 3 -34.45 36.42 -10.51
CA LEU A 3 -33.81 36.70 -9.24
C LEU A 3 -34.86 37.03 -8.17
N LYS A 4 -34.40 36.98 -6.91
CA LYS A 4 -34.93 37.61 -5.67
C LYS A 4 -35.67 36.63 -4.77
N SER A 5 -35.38 36.52 -3.55
CA SER A 5 -34.79 37.25 -2.42
C SER A 5 -35.44 36.66 -1.18
N LEU A 6 -34.73 36.49 -0.11
CA LEU A 6 -35.26 36.77 1.24
C LEU A 6 -34.10 36.83 2.24
N ASN A 7 -33.82 38.01 2.63
CA ASN A 7 -32.99 38.40 3.75
C ASN A 7 -33.90 38.73 4.92
N ARG A 8 -33.66 38.18 6.12
CA ARG A 8 -33.75 38.92 7.41
C ARG A 8 -33.66 38.04 8.67
N ARG A 9 -32.67 38.45 9.49
CA ARG A 9 -32.69 38.52 10.96
C ARG A 9 -32.65 37.15 11.70
N GLY A 10 -31.80 36.85 12.64
CA GLY A 10 -30.95 37.64 13.53
C GLY A 10 -30.76 36.80 14.78
N GLY A 11 -29.71 36.94 15.53
CA GLY A 11 -29.60 36.35 16.85
C GLY A 11 -28.28 35.58 17.06
N GLY A 12 -27.34 36.22 17.73
CA GLY A 12 -26.06 35.67 18.10
C GLY A 12 -26.16 34.53 19.07
N GLY A 13 -25.29 33.59 18.90
CA GLY A 13 -25.03 32.48 19.79
C GLY A 13 -23.73 31.87 19.38
N GLY A 14 -22.61 32.40 19.87
CA GLY A 14 -21.28 31.82 19.65
C GLY A 14 -21.21 30.43 20.22
N ARG A 15 -21.42 29.40 19.41
CA ARG A 15 -21.02 28.03 19.72
C ARG A 15 -19.54 27.90 19.38
N LYS A 16 -18.70 27.90 20.44
CA LYS A 16 -17.32 27.43 20.36
C LYS A 16 -17.34 26.00 19.79
N LEU A 17 -16.70 25.82 18.64
CA LEU A 17 -16.37 24.50 18.13
C LEU A 17 -15.49 23.80 19.17
N PRO A 18 -15.74 22.51 19.50
CA PRO A 18 -14.87 21.78 20.38
C PRO A 18 -13.50 21.65 19.73
N SER A 19 -12.45 21.97 20.47
CA SER A 19 -11.06 21.73 20.13
C SER A 19 -10.91 20.23 19.75
N ARG A 20 -10.45 19.98 18.53
CA ARG A 20 -10.10 18.62 18.08
C ARG A 20 -9.01 18.11 19.02
N GLY A 21 -9.39 17.18 19.89
CA GLY A 21 -8.48 16.51 20.83
C GLY A 21 -7.35 15.83 20.07
N ALA A 22 -6.16 16.02 20.56
CA ALA A 22 -4.97 15.30 20.13
C ALA A 22 -5.24 13.79 20.23
N VAL A 23 -5.27 13.09 19.09
CA VAL A 23 -5.30 11.62 19.06
C VAL A 23 -3.89 11.16 19.39
N SER A 24 -3.71 10.62 20.58
CA SER A 24 -2.43 10.15 21.11
C SER A 24 -1.96 8.91 20.34
N ILE A 25 -0.71 8.94 19.90
CA ILE A 25 0.07 7.78 19.37
C ILE A 25 0.10 6.59 20.36
N ALA A 26 -0.25 6.82 21.64
CA ALA A 26 -0.32 5.77 22.66
C ALA A 26 -1.45 4.74 22.46
N LEU A 27 -2.39 4.93 21.54
CA LEU A 27 -3.54 4.03 21.38
C LEU A 27 -3.23 2.77 20.56
N THR A 28 -2.15 2.73 19.78
CA THR A 28 -1.84 1.60 18.90
C THR A 28 -1.20 0.41 19.63
N LEU A 29 -0.64 0.62 20.81
CA LEU A 29 -0.03 -0.45 21.64
C LEU A 29 -0.87 -0.87 22.86
N ALA A 30 -1.89 -0.12 23.26
CA ALA A 30 -2.66 -0.36 24.49
C ALA A 30 -3.96 -1.16 24.27
N TYR A 31 -4.42 -1.37 23.05
CA TYR A 31 -5.73 -2.02 22.81
C TYR A 31 -5.69 -3.56 22.83
N VAL A 32 -4.52 -4.18 23.00
CA VAL A 32 -4.38 -5.65 23.08
C VAL A 32 -4.38 -6.17 24.53
N SER A 33 -4.39 -5.32 25.56
CA SER A 33 -4.07 -5.73 26.94
C SER A 33 -5.26 -5.83 27.93
N THR A 34 -6.49 -5.60 27.57
CA THR A 34 -7.60 -5.60 28.53
C THR A 34 -8.82 -6.42 28.13
N LEU A 35 -8.65 -7.71 27.87
CA LEU A 35 -9.73 -8.71 28.01
C LEU A 35 -9.11 -10.07 28.37
N GLY A 36 -8.89 -10.32 29.66
CA GLY A 36 -8.46 -11.62 30.15
C GLY A 36 -8.62 -11.73 31.66
N GLY A 37 -9.78 -12.17 32.11
CA GLY A 37 -9.93 -12.72 33.46
C GLY A 37 -9.24 -14.08 33.56
N PRO A 38 -8.80 -14.55 34.76
CA PRO A 38 -8.04 -15.79 34.90
C PRO A 38 -8.95 -17.02 34.71
N GLY A 39 -8.83 -17.63 33.53
CA GLY A 39 -9.29 -19.01 33.29
C GLY A 39 -8.15 -19.99 33.55
N PRO A 40 -8.41 -21.29 33.85
CA PRO A 40 -7.37 -22.24 34.24
C PRO A 40 -6.35 -22.43 33.15
N ALA A 41 -5.07 -22.33 33.53
CA ALA A 41 -3.90 -22.50 32.67
C ALA A 41 -3.84 -23.93 32.12
N LEU A 42 -4.39 -24.13 30.92
CA LEU A 42 -3.88 -25.13 30.01
C LEU A 42 -2.59 -24.56 29.43
N ALA A 43 -1.48 -25.25 29.63
CA ALA A 43 -0.18 -24.93 29.05
C ALA A 43 -0.39 -24.67 27.56
N SER A 44 -0.35 -23.40 27.15
CA SER A 44 -0.40 -23.00 25.75
C SER A 44 0.85 -23.55 25.08
N GLN A 45 0.71 -24.65 24.33
CA GLN A 45 1.62 -24.92 23.24
C GLN A 45 1.66 -23.63 22.44
N GLU A 46 2.78 -22.91 22.46
CA GLU A 46 2.98 -21.74 21.58
C GLU A 46 2.59 -22.18 20.19
N ALA A 47 1.50 -21.63 19.68
CA ALA A 47 1.01 -21.96 18.36
C ALA A 47 2.11 -21.58 17.39
N ARG A 48 2.79 -22.60 16.82
CA ARG A 48 3.81 -22.33 15.79
C ARG A 48 3.17 -21.42 14.74
N PRO A 49 3.83 -20.31 14.35
CA PRO A 49 3.28 -19.42 13.34
C PRO A 49 2.87 -20.25 12.12
N ALA A 50 1.72 -19.93 11.54
CA ALA A 50 1.29 -20.65 10.35
C ALA A 50 2.35 -20.49 9.25
N PRO A 51 2.66 -21.53 8.45
CA PRO A 51 3.70 -21.46 7.42
C PRO A 51 3.60 -20.24 6.50
N VAL A 52 2.39 -19.72 6.33
CA VAL A 52 2.08 -18.52 5.52
C VAL A 52 2.68 -17.26 6.13
N THR A 53 2.52 -17.07 7.46
CA THR A 53 3.04 -15.89 8.17
C THR A 53 4.56 -15.90 8.24
N ASP A 54 5.15 -17.08 8.47
CA ASP A 54 6.59 -17.27 8.46
C ASP A 54 7.26 -16.89 7.13
N TRP A 55 6.68 -17.34 6.02
CA TRP A 55 7.20 -17.00 4.70
C TRP A 55 6.92 -15.54 4.32
N MET A 56 5.85 -14.94 4.85
CA MET A 56 5.61 -13.51 4.68
C MET A 56 6.66 -12.70 5.43
N ASP A 57 7.03 -13.07 6.66
CA ASP A 57 8.12 -12.44 7.41
C ASP A 57 9.45 -12.49 6.66
N VAL A 58 9.78 -13.65 6.06
CA VAL A 58 10.95 -13.78 5.18
C VAL A 58 10.85 -12.82 3.99
N THR A 59 9.70 -12.76 3.33
CA THR A 59 9.49 -11.89 2.17
C THR A 59 9.72 -10.41 2.52
N LEU A 60 9.17 -9.95 3.64
CA LEU A 60 9.31 -8.57 4.11
C LEU A 60 10.77 -8.23 4.44
N LYS A 61 11.48 -9.18 5.05
CA LYS A 61 12.91 -9.04 5.34
C LYS A 61 13.75 -8.93 4.06
N GLU A 62 13.47 -9.76 3.05
CA GLU A 62 14.21 -9.67 1.78
C GLU A 62 13.91 -8.36 1.04
N ILE A 63 12.66 -7.88 1.05
CA ILE A 63 12.29 -6.56 0.49
C ILE A 63 13.12 -5.44 1.15
N SER A 64 13.21 -5.43 2.47
CA SER A 64 13.98 -4.43 3.21
C SER A 64 15.48 -4.55 2.94
N SER A 65 16.04 -5.76 3.02
CA SER A 65 17.48 -6.02 2.85
C SER A 65 17.99 -5.67 1.45
N HIS A 66 17.19 -5.95 0.42
CA HIS A 66 17.50 -5.64 -0.98
C HIS A 66 17.05 -4.23 -1.38
N ARG A 67 16.54 -3.42 -0.44
CA ARG A 67 16.08 -2.05 -0.69
C ARG A 67 15.12 -1.96 -1.87
N VAL A 68 14.24 -2.95 -1.99
CA VAL A 68 13.26 -3.05 -3.10
C VAL A 68 12.36 -1.80 -3.11
N ASN A 69 12.16 -1.21 -4.27
CA ASN A 69 11.30 -0.03 -4.39
C ASN A 69 9.80 -0.37 -4.25
N PRO A 70 8.95 0.60 -3.89
CA PRO A 70 7.54 0.31 -3.54
C PRO A 70 6.71 -0.40 -4.62
N PRO A 71 6.76 -0.05 -5.93
CA PRO A 71 6.07 -0.82 -6.96
C PRO A 71 6.54 -2.27 -7.06
N ARG A 72 7.86 -2.50 -7.05
CA ARG A 72 8.41 -3.87 -7.09
C ARG A 72 8.12 -4.65 -5.82
N ALA A 73 8.10 -4.00 -4.66
CA ALA A 73 7.70 -4.61 -3.40
C ALA A 73 6.23 -5.06 -3.43
N SER A 74 5.31 -4.21 -3.91
CA SER A 74 3.90 -4.59 -4.05
C SER A 74 3.71 -5.77 -5.01
N ARG A 75 4.46 -5.79 -6.13
CA ARG A 75 4.48 -6.92 -7.07
C ARG A 75 5.01 -8.20 -6.40
N ALA A 76 6.11 -8.12 -5.68
CA ALA A 76 6.71 -9.28 -5.00
C ALA A 76 5.74 -9.88 -3.97
N LEU A 77 5.14 -9.03 -3.13
CA LEU A 77 4.15 -9.44 -2.13
C LEU A 77 2.92 -10.10 -2.78
N ALA A 78 2.43 -9.57 -3.90
CA ALA A 78 1.32 -10.17 -4.63
C ALA A 78 1.67 -11.57 -5.18
N LEU A 79 2.83 -11.71 -5.83
CA LEU A 79 3.29 -12.99 -6.38
C LEU A 79 3.43 -14.06 -5.28
N VAL A 80 4.12 -13.74 -4.19
CA VAL A 80 4.31 -14.66 -3.06
C VAL A 80 2.97 -15.04 -2.43
N SER A 81 2.08 -14.08 -2.20
CA SER A 81 0.77 -14.34 -1.58
C SER A 81 -0.15 -15.19 -2.47
N VAL A 82 -0.12 -14.99 -3.79
CA VAL A 82 -0.86 -15.83 -4.73
C VAL A 82 -0.31 -17.27 -4.75
N ALA A 83 1.02 -17.45 -4.63
CA ALA A 83 1.60 -18.77 -4.49
C ALA A 83 1.13 -19.47 -3.20
N PHE A 84 1.01 -18.73 -2.09
CA PHE A 84 0.44 -19.25 -0.84
C PHE A 84 -1.03 -19.68 -1.03
N GLU A 85 -1.86 -18.84 -1.61
CA GLU A 85 -3.26 -19.17 -1.81
C GLU A 85 -3.45 -20.39 -2.73
N ARG A 86 -2.72 -20.48 -3.84
CA ARG A 86 -2.79 -21.61 -4.76
C ARG A 86 -2.33 -22.92 -4.11
N SER A 87 -1.22 -22.87 -3.36
CA SER A 87 -0.69 -24.05 -2.68
C SER A 87 -1.54 -24.49 -1.49
N SER A 88 -2.16 -23.57 -0.76
CA SER A 88 -3.04 -23.92 0.37
C SER A 88 -4.28 -24.73 -0.05
N LYS A 89 -4.78 -24.51 -1.26
CA LYS A 89 -5.90 -25.28 -1.87
C LYS A 89 -5.50 -26.73 -2.25
N LYS A 90 -4.21 -27.00 -2.37
CA LYS A 90 -3.65 -28.31 -2.76
C LYS A 90 -3.02 -29.07 -1.58
N GLY A 91 -2.91 -28.40 -0.42
CA GLY A 91 -2.34 -28.93 0.81
C GLY A 91 -1.23 -28.05 1.39
N LEU A 92 -1.33 -27.73 2.67
CA LEU A 92 -0.42 -26.81 3.38
C LEU A 92 1.09 -27.13 3.20
N PRO A 93 1.54 -28.41 3.21
CA PRO A 93 2.96 -28.72 3.05
C PRO A 93 3.58 -28.23 1.74
N GLN A 94 2.76 -27.93 0.71
CA GLN A 94 3.22 -27.44 -0.59
C GLN A 94 3.62 -25.97 -0.57
N ILE A 95 3.18 -25.21 0.45
CA ILE A 95 3.50 -23.78 0.60
C ILE A 95 5.02 -23.55 0.59
N HIS A 96 5.79 -24.42 1.25
CA HIS A 96 7.24 -24.27 1.36
C HIS A 96 7.94 -24.31 -0.02
N GLY A 97 7.56 -25.25 -0.88
CA GLY A 97 8.11 -25.33 -2.23
C GLY A 97 7.64 -24.16 -3.12
N ALA A 98 6.37 -23.73 -2.98
CA ALA A 98 5.83 -22.62 -3.76
C ALA A 98 6.48 -21.29 -3.36
N ALA A 99 6.68 -21.05 -2.05
CA ALA A 99 7.38 -19.88 -1.55
C ALA A 99 8.82 -19.83 -2.03
N ALA A 100 9.56 -20.95 -1.89
CA ALA A 100 10.96 -21.04 -2.31
C ALA A 100 11.12 -20.76 -3.82
N GLU A 101 10.23 -21.29 -4.66
CA GLU A 101 10.27 -21.05 -6.10
C GLU A 101 10.06 -19.59 -6.46
N VAL A 102 9.03 -18.93 -5.90
CA VAL A 102 8.74 -17.53 -6.19
C VAL A 102 9.79 -16.60 -5.61
N LEU A 103 10.24 -16.84 -4.36
CA LEU A 103 11.28 -16.04 -3.72
C LEU A 103 12.63 -16.20 -4.42
N GLY A 104 12.98 -17.41 -4.86
CA GLY A 104 14.21 -17.66 -5.63
C GLY A 104 14.20 -17.00 -7.02
N TYR A 105 13.01 -16.77 -7.62
CA TYR A 105 12.87 -15.93 -8.81
C TYR A 105 13.04 -14.44 -8.51
N LEU A 106 12.47 -13.97 -7.41
CA LEU A 106 12.51 -12.55 -7.01
C LEU A 106 13.88 -12.13 -6.46
N PHE A 107 14.57 -13.01 -5.75
CA PHE A 107 15.84 -12.79 -5.07
C PHE A 107 16.80 -13.95 -5.42
N PRO A 108 17.37 -13.99 -6.63
CA PRO A 108 18.14 -15.13 -7.12
C PRO A 108 19.43 -15.38 -6.34
N ASP A 109 20.02 -14.35 -5.73
CA ASP A 109 21.17 -14.43 -4.85
C ASP A 109 20.89 -15.14 -3.50
N ARG A 110 19.60 -15.30 -3.15
CA ARG A 110 19.12 -15.95 -1.94
C ARG A 110 18.49 -17.33 -2.20
N ARG A 111 18.58 -17.84 -3.42
CA ARG A 111 17.91 -19.10 -3.81
C ARG A 111 18.25 -20.26 -2.89
N ASP A 112 19.51 -20.48 -2.61
CA ASP A 112 19.97 -21.59 -1.74
C ASP A 112 19.35 -21.52 -0.35
N PHE A 113 19.28 -20.33 0.24
CA PHE A 113 18.63 -20.12 1.53
C PHE A 113 17.14 -20.50 1.50
N PHE A 114 16.41 -20.15 0.45
CA PHE A 114 14.99 -20.52 0.34
C PHE A 114 14.81 -22.01 0.12
N ASP A 115 15.70 -22.64 -0.64
CA ASP A 115 15.68 -24.07 -0.91
C ASP A 115 15.97 -24.88 0.35
N GLU A 116 17.00 -24.51 1.12
CA GLU A 116 17.33 -25.12 2.42
C GLU A 116 16.17 -24.95 3.42
N ARG A 117 15.60 -23.74 3.51
CA ARG A 117 14.46 -23.49 4.38
C ARG A 117 13.24 -24.33 3.99
N ALA A 118 12.92 -24.44 2.71
CA ALA A 118 11.83 -25.30 2.26
C ALA A 118 12.10 -26.78 2.56
N ALA A 119 13.34 -27.26 2.42
CA ALA A 119 13.73 -28.62 2.75
C ALA A 119 13.60 -28.91 4.26
N ALA A 120 13.95 -27.94 5.09
CA ALA A 120 13.87 -28.08 6.55
C ALA A 120 12.42 -28.08 7.08
N LEU A 121 11.51 -27.39 6.41
CA LEU A 121 10.13 -27.18 6.87
C LEU A 121 9.12 -28.13 6.23
N ALA A 122 9.36 -28.62 5.02
CA ALA A 122 8.45 -29.50 4.32
C ALA A 122 8.59 -30.96 4.81
N PRO A 123 7.47 -31.69 4.98
CA PRO A 123 7.51 -33.08 5.48
C PRO A 123 8.10 -34.07 4.46
N SER A 124 8.20 -33.71 3.18
CA SER A 124 8.79 -34.58 2.16
C SER A 124 9.23 -33.83 0.90
N ALA A 125 10.21 -34.42 0.19
CA ALA A 125 10.64 -33.92 -1.13
C ALA A 125 9.49 -33.90 -2.16
N HIS A 126 8.51 -34.79 -2.03
CA HIS A 126 7.32 -34.80 -2.88
C HIS A 126 6.50 -33.50 -2.73
N ASN A 127 6.27 -33.05 -1.48
CA ASN A 127 5.57 -31.82 -1.20
C ASN A 127 6.30 -30.58 -1.75
N ILE A 128 7.65 -30.57 -1.64
CA ILE A 128 8.47 -29.49 -2.21
C ILE A 128 8.31 -29.45 -3.73
N ARG A 129 8.44 -30.58 -4.44
CA ARG A 129 8.29 -30.64 -5.91
C ARG A 129 6.91 -30.14 -6.35
N ARG A 130 5.84 -30.60 -5.71
CA ARG A 130 4.48 -30.14 -6.01
C ARG A 130 4.29 -28.63 -5.74
N GLY A 131 4.86 -28.14 -4.64
CA GLY A 131 4.86 -26.72 -4.32
C GLY A 131 5.60 -25.91 -5.37
N ARG A 132 6.80 -26.33 -5.78
CA ARG A 132 7.57 -25.68 -6.84
C ARG A 132 6.81 -25.60 -8.17
N ALA A 133 6.09 -26.66 -8.55
CA ALA A 133 5.26 -26.61 -9.75
C ALA A 133 4.18 -25.51 -9.67
N ILE A 134 3.55 -25.33 -8.49
CA ILE A 134 2.60 -24.24 -8.26
C ILE A 134 3.31 -22.87 -8.30
N GLY A 135 4.48 -22.75 -7.68
CA GLY A 135 5.31 -21.54 -7.71
C GLY A 135 5.73 -21.17 -9.13
N ALA A 136 6.12 -22.15 -9.94
CA ALA A 136 6.50 -21.95 -11.35
C ALA A 136 5.38 -21.34 -12.18
N GLU A 137 4.11 -21.74 -12.00
CA GLU A 137 2.97 -21.11 -12.66
C GLU A 137 2.84 -19.61 -12.31
N VAL A 138 3.17 -19.24 -11.07
CA VAL A 138 3.17 -17.83 -10.64
C VAL A 138 4.35 -17.08 -11.24
N VAL A 139 5.53 -17.72 -11.32
CA VAL A 139 6.72 -17.16 -11.97
C VAL A 139 6.47 -16.97 -13.49
N ASP A 140 5.81 -17.89 -14.15
CA ASP A 140 5.48 -17.75 -15.57
C ASP A 140 4.55 -16.56 -15.82
N ARG A 141 3.57 -16.32 -14.94
CA ARG A 141 2.79 -15.09 -14.99
C ARG A 141 3.68 -13.85 -14.76
N ALA A 142 4.62 -13.92 -13.81
CA ALA A 142 5.51 -12.81 -13.49
C ALA A 142 6.43 -12.43 -14.66
N ARG A 143 6.90 -13.40 -15.44
CA ARG A 143 7.69 -13.18 -16.67
C ARG A 143 6.90 -12.46 -17.77
N GLY A 144 5.58 -12.64 -17.79
CA GLY A 144 4.70 -12.00 -18.77
C GLY A 144 4.01 -10.73 -18.27
N ASP A 145 4.28 -10.25 -17.05
CA ASP A 145 3.52 -9.15 -16.44
C ASP A 145 3.99 -7.74 -16.82
N ARG A 146 4.93 -7.63 -17.75
CA ARG A 146 5.51 -6.38 -18.28
C ARG A 146 6.35 -5.59 -17.27
N SER A 147 6.76 -6.20 -16.15
CA SER A 147 7.58 -5.50 -15.17
C SER A 147 8.98 -5.11 -15.67
N ASP A 148 9.45 -5.79 -16.70
CA ASP A 148 10.75 -5.54 -17.35
C ASP A 148 10.63 -4.72 -18.64
N ALA A 149 9.40 -4.27 -18.99
CA ALA A 149 9.18 -3.45 -20.18
C ALA A 149 9.79 -2.05 -20.02
N ALA A 150 10.47 -1.59 -21.07
CA ALA A 150 10.97 -0.22 -21.10
C ALA A 150 9.81 0.79 -21.17
N TYR A 151 10.00 1.95 -20.53
CA TYR A 151 9.06 3.04 -20.66
C TYR A 151 9.12 3.65 -22.05
N SER A 152 7.98 3.70 -22.74
CA SER A 152 7.83 4.22 -24.10
C SER A 152 7.08 5.56 -24.17
N GLY A 153 6.68 6.13 -23.04
CA GLY A 153 5.95 7.40 -22.99
C GLY A 153 6.88 8.61 -23.18
N THR A 154 6.28 9.76 -23.55
CA THR A 154 6.99 11.03 -23.63
C THR A 154 7.06 11.69 -22.25
N ARG A 155 8.24 12.16 -21.89
CA ARG A 155 8.44 12.94 -20.69
C ARG A 155 8.24 14.42 -21.00
N PRO A 156 7.26 15.10 -20.38
CA PRO A 156 7.11 16.54 -20.50
C PRO A 156 8.17 17.30 -19.69
N SER A 157 8.37 18.56 -20.01
CA SER A 157 9.28 19.47 -19.29
C SER A 157 8.65 20.84 -19.11
N GLY A 158 9.15 21.62 -18.16
CA GLY A 158 8.69 22.97 -17.88
C GLY A 158 7.98 23.08 -16.52
N VAL A 159 7.35 24.24 -16.30
CA VAL A 159 6.66 24.56 -15.04
C VAL A 159 5.50 23.58 -14.81
N GLY A 160 5.39 23.08 -13.59
CA GLY A 160 4.33 22.12 -13.20
C GLY A 160 4.68 20.65 -13.48
N TYR A 161 5.75 20.40 -14.22
CA TYR A 161 6.20 19.03 -14.47
C TYR A 161 7.36 18.63 -13.56
N TRP A 162 7.32 17.38 -13.16
CA TRP A 162 8.36 16.78 -12.33
C TRP A 162 9.71 16.75 -13.03
N SER A 163 10.76 17.12 -12.31
CA SER A 163 12.15 16.92 -12.69
C SER A 163 12.90 16.17 -11.59
N GLU A 164 14.01 15.53 -11.96
CA GLU A 164 14.81 14.77 -11.01
C GLU A 164 15.33 15.65 -9.88
N PRO A 165 15.24 15.18 -8.63
CA PRO A 165 16.05 15.76 -7.55
C PRO A 165 17.53 15.64 -7.85
N PRO A 166 18.38 16.56 -7.35
CA PRO A 166 19.83 16.48 -7.53
C PRO A 166 20.39 15.12 -7.10
N GLY A 167 21.23 14.51 -7.93
CA GLY A 167 21.87 13.21 -7.65
C GLY A 167 21.01 11.97 -7.93
N VAL A 168 19.82 12.14 -8.49
CA VAL A 168 18.92 11.03 -8.86
C VAL A 168 19.06 10.75 -10.37
N ALA A 169 19.30 9.50 -10.71
CA ALA A 169 19.39 9.03 -12.09
C ALA A 169 18.04 8.59 -12.64
N GLY A 170 17.19 9.54 -13.02
CA GLY A 170 15.92 9.29 -13.70
C GLY A 170 14.74 8.94 -12.81
N PRO A 171 13.56 8.80 -13.42
CA PRO A 171 12.30 8.50 -12.72
C PRO A 171 12.20 7.02 -12.33
N LEU A 172 11.68 6.77 -11.12
CA LEU A 172 11.53 5.41 -10.59
C LEU A 172 10.34 4.68 -11.25
N GLU A 173 10.62 3.54 -11.89
CA GLU A 173 9.63 2.61 -12.47
C GLU A 173 8.55 3.28 -13.36
N PRO A 174 8.94 4.09 -14.35
CA PRO A 174 7.96 4.85 -15.14
C PRO A 174 7.00 3.96 -15.95
N ALA A 175 7.35 2.71 -16.21
CA ALA A 175 6.49 1.73 -16.89
C ALA A 175 5.52 1.00 -15.95
N ALA A 176 5.60 1.18 -14.62
CA ALA A 176 4.82 0.35 -13.68
C ALA A 176 3.29 0.53 -13.80
N GLY A 177 2.83 1.68 -14.30
CA GLY A 177 1.41 1.86 -14.61
C GLY A 177 0.86 0.98 -15.73
N GLN A 178 1.73 0.31 -16.49
CA GLN A 178 1.39 -0.58 -17.60
C GLN A 178 1.54 -2.07 -17.25
N TRP A 179 1.94 -2.40 -16.02
CA TRP A 179 2.07 -3.79 -15.58
C TRP A 179 0.73 -4.51 -15.59
N LEU A 180 0.78 -5.82 -15.72
CA LEU A 180 -0.42 -6.66 -15.75
C LEU A 180 -1.08 -6.69 -14.36
N THR A 181 -2.30 -6.18 -14.30
CA THR A 181 -3.14 -6.10 -13.10
C THR A 181 -3.69 -7.47 -12.67
N TRP A 182 -4.26 -7.53 -11.47
CA TRP A 182 -4.86 -8.72 -10.88
C TRP A 182 -6.39 -8.69 -10.87
N ASN A 183 -6.98 -7.57 -10.43
CA ASN A 183 -8.41 -7.45 -10.13
C ASN A 183 -9.09 -6.34 -10.94
N ILE A 184 -8.31 -5.43 -11.53
CA ILE A 184 -8.81 -4.33 -12.35
C ILE A 184 -8.38 -4.50 -13.81
N PRO A 185 -9.09 -3.90 -14.78
CA PRO A 185 -8.75 -4.06 -16.22
C PRO A 185 -7.35 -3.50 -16.57
N SER A 186 -6.99 -2.34 -16.00
CA SER A 186 -5.68 -1.68 -16.16
C SER A 186 -5.56 -0.50 -15.20
N GLY A 187 -4.35 0.05 -15.01
CA GLY A 187 -4.14 1.31 -14.31
C GLY A 187 -4.91 2.46 -14.96
N ALA A 188 -4.86 2.56 -16.27
CA ALA A 188 -5.53 3.61 -17.05
C ALA A 188 -7.06 3.62 -16.89
N ALA A 189 -7.71 2.47 -16.71
CA ALA A 189 -9.15 2.38 -16.46
C ALA A 189 -9.58 3.00 -15.12
N TYR A 190 -8.63 3.19 -14.21
CA TYR A 190 -8.85 3.75 -12.89
C TYR A 190 -8.25 5.14 -12.73
N ARG A 191 -7.55 5.66 -13.74
CA ARG A 191 -6.89 6.98 -13.69
C ARG A 191 -7.88 8.07 -13.27
N PRO A 192 -7.57 8.86 -12.22
CA PRO A 192 -8.39 10.00 -11.82
C PRO A 192 -8.25 11.16 -12.84
N PRO A 193 -9.11 12.18 -12.77
CA PRO A 193 -8.92 13.42 -13.51
C PRO A 193 -7.54 14.05 -13.24
N PRO A 194 -7.04 14.92 -14.13
CA PRO A 194 -5.76 15.60 -13.92
C PRO A 194 -5.78 16.49 -12.66
N PRO A 195 -4.60 16.71 -12.04
CA PRO A 195 -4.47 17.67 -10.95
C PRO A 195 -4.67 19.12 -11.45
N PRO A 196 -4.88 20.10 -10.54
CA PRO A 196 -4.84 21.50 -10.88
C PRO A 196 -3.56 21.91 -11.61
N ARG A 197 -3.65 22.83 -12.53
CA ARG A 197 -2.51 23.34 -13.31
C ARG A 197 -1.79 24.45 -12.55
N PRO A 198 -0.51 24.71 -12.85
CA PRO A 198 0.27 25.77 -12.16
C PRO A 198 -0.32 27.17 -12.25
N ASP A 199 -1.16 27.44 -13.25
CA ASP A 199 -1.86 28.72 -13.46
C ASP A 199 -3.24 28.76 -12.79
N ASP A 200 -3.73 27.65 -12.23
CA ASP A 200 -4.98 27.60 -11.49
C ASP A 200 -4.81 28.15 -10.06
N PRO A 201 -5.75 28.98 -9.55
CA PRO A 201 -5.70 29.44 -8.16
C PRO A 201 -5.69 28.32 -7.12
N GLU A 202 -6.35 27.20 -7.42
CA GLU A 202 -6.37 26.00 -6.59
C GLU A 202 -4.97 25.40 -6.40
N TYR A 203 -4.16 25.37 -7.48
CA TYR A 203 -2.79 24.88 -7.40
C TYR A 203 -1.94 25.72 -6.42
N ALA A 204 -2.03 27.05 -6.48
CA ALA A 204 -1.29 27.92 -5.57
C ALA A 204 -1.71 27.70 -4.10
N ALA A 205 -3.00 27.49 -3.84
CA ALA A 205 -3.51 27.19 -2.51
C ALA A 205 -3.01 25.84 -1.97
N GLU A 206 -2.95 24.81 -2.82
CA GLU A 206 -2.40 23.50 -2.50
C GLU A 206 -0.90 23.59 -2.08
N VAL A 207 -0.11 24.31 -2.87
CA VAL A 207 1.33 24.53 -2.59
C VAL A 207 1.53 25.33 -1.30
N GLN A 208 0.76 26.42 -1.11
CA GLN A 208 0.80 27.24 0.10
C GLN A 208 0.46 26.41 1.34
N ARG A 209 -0.52 25.51 1.24
CA ARG A 209 -0.89 24.63 2.35
C ARG A 209 0.25 23.73 2.81
N VAL A 210 1.04 23.19 1.88
CA VAL A 210 2.24 22.38 2.24
C VAL A 210 3.26 23.24 2.97
N TYR A 211 3.52 24.44 2.45
CA TYR A 211 4.46 25.38 3.06
C TYR A 211 4.04 25.74 4.49
N ASP A 212 2.80 26.17 4.70
CA ASP A 212 2.28 26.60 6.01
C ASP A 212 2.35 25.46 7.04
N VAL A 213 1.95 24.24 6.66
CA VAL A 213 2.03 23.06 7.54
C VAL A 213 3.47 22.76 7.91
N SER A 214 4.38 22.79 6.93
CA SER A 214 5.81 22.47 7.16
C SER A 214 6.51 23.42 8.15
N ARG A 215 6.06 24.67 8.22
CA ARG A 215 6.62 25.69 9.12
C ARG A 215 6.25 25.48 10.60
N ASN A 216 5.17 24.76 10.86
CA ASN A 216 4.55 24.68 12.19
C ASN A 216 4.30 23.24 12.66
N LEU A 217 5.07 22.26 12.16
CA LEU A 217 4.90 20.85 12.54
C LEU A 217 5.11 20.64 14.05
N THR A 218 4.08 20.09 14.69
CA THR A 218 4.15 19.60 16.07
C THR A 218 5.03 18.34 16.18
N ALA A 219 5.44 17.99 17.40
CA ALA A 219 6.17 16.75 17.66
C ALA A 219 5.37 15.49 17.18
N THR A 220 4.05 15.51 17.39
CA THR A 220 3.16 14.42 16.94
C THR A 220 3.12 14.30 15.42
N GLU A 221 2.99 15.39 14.70
CA GLU A 221 2.96 15.38 13.22
C GLU A 221 4.29 14.94 12.63
N ARG A 222 5.42 15.33 13.24
CA ARG A 222 6.75 14.81 12.88
C ARG A 222 6.86 13.32 13.11
N ALA A 223 6.38 12.82 14.26
CA ALA A 223 6.38 11.38 14.55
C ALA A 223 5.52 10.59 13.56
N ILE A 224 4.33 11.09 13.21
CA ILE A 224 3.46 10.50 12.19
C ILE A 224 4.15 10.47 10.81
N ALA A 225 4.80 11.58 10.41
CA ALA A 225 5.54 11.64 9.14
C ALA A 225 6.68 10.61 9.07
N LEU A 226 7.40 10.41 10.18
CA LEU A 226 8.49 9.42 10.28
C LEU A 226 7.97 7.98 10.35
N PHE A 227 6.89 7.73 11.10
CA PHE A 227 6.29 6.39 11.22
C PHE A 227 5.84 5.83 9.86
N TRP A 228 5.21 6.68 9.04
CA TRP A 228 4.78 6.32 7.68
C TRP A 228 5.81 6.68 6.59
N ALA A 229 7.08 6.93 6.95
CA ALA A 229 8.07 7.33 5.94
C ALA A 229 8.29 6.23 4.90
N ASP A 230 8.40 4.99 5.34
CA ASP A 230 8.54 3.78 4.51
C ASP A 230 9.57 3.95 3.37
N GLY A 231 10.69 4.58 3.70
CA GLY A 231 11.74 4.93 2.75
C GLY A 231 12.62 3.75 2.33
N PRO A 232 13.66 3.99 1.50
CA PRO A 232 14.56 2.95 1.03
C PRO A 232 15.22 2.16 2.17
N GLY A 233 15.11 0.84 2.15
CA GLY A 233 15.60 -0.06 3.20
C GLY A 233 14.56 -0.37 4.28
N SER A 234 13.34 0.15 4.17
CA SER A 234 12.16 -0.34 4.91
C SER A 234 11.47 -1.47 4.14
N GLU A 235 10.41 -2.01 4.75
CA GLU A 235 9.50 -2.95 4.07
C GLU A 235 8.60 -2.28 3.04
N THR A 236 8.71 -0.95 2.86
CA THR A 236 7.91 -0.11 1.97
C THR A 236 6.42 -0.01 2.40
N PRO A 237 5.62 0.92 1.86
CA PRO A 237 4.22 1.07 2.24
C PRO A 237 3.38 -0.22 2.13
N PRO A 238 3.49 -1.04 1.06
CA PRO A 238 2.75 -2.29 1.01
C PRO A 238 3.22 -3.31 2.07
N GLY A 239 4.51 -3.33 2.43
CA GLY A 239 5.01 -4.17 3.51
C GLY A 239 4.50 -3.73 4.89
N HIS A 240 4.44 -2.44 5.15
CA HIS A 240 3.84 -1.89 6.37
C HIS A 240 2.40 -2.40 6.56
N TRP A 241 1.56 -2.37 5.52
CA TRP A 241 0.22 -2.93 5.57
C TRP A 241 0.19 -4.46 5.73
N ASN A 242 1.23 -5.17 5.28
CA ASN A 242 1.39 -6.59 5.60
C ASN A 242 1.71 -6.80 7.08
N ARG A 243 2.53 -5.96 7.73
CA ARG A 243 2.73 -6.01 9.19
C ARG A 243 1.42 -5.85 9.95
N ILE A 244 0.62 -4.86 9.58
CA ILE A 244 -0.72 -4.66 10.17
C ILE A 244 -1.58 -5.92 9.97
N ALA A 245 -1.57 -6.53 8.79
CA ALA A 245 -2.32 -7.76 8.53
C ALA A 245 -1.82 -8.95 9.37
N LEU A 246 -0.51 -9.10 9.53
CA LEU A 246 0.08 -10.13 10.37
C LEU A 246 -0.31 -9.96 11.84
N ASP A 247 -0.32 -8.73 12.34
CA ASP A 247 -0.74 -8.42 13.72
C ASP A 247 -2.23 -8.71 13.93
N LEU A 248 -3.09 -8.38 12.97
CA LEU A 248 -4.50 -8.74 12.99
C LEU A 248 -4.69 -10.26 13.02
N MET A 249 -3.98 -11.01 12.18
CA MET A 249 -4.04 -12.46 12.15
C MET A 249 -3.45 -13.12 13.40
N LYS A 250 -2.59 -12.45 14.13
CA LYS A 250 -2.10 -12.88 15.43
C LYS A 250 -3.15 -12.65 16.53
N ALA A 251 -3.83 -11.52 16.47
CA ALA A 251 -4.91 -11.17 17.42
C ALA A 251 -6.19 -11.99 17.18
N GLU A 252 -6.53 -12.24 15.93
CA GLU A 252 -7.65 -13.07 15.49
C GLU A 252 -7.11 -14.24 14.64
N PRO A 253 -6.69 -15.36 15.26
CA PRO A 253 -6.01 -16.44 14.56
C PRO A 253 -6.85 -17.04 13.43
N LEU A 254 -6.28 -17.05 12.23
CA LEU A 254 -6.89 -17.63 11.04
C LEU A 254 -6.29 -19.02 10.76
N SER A 255 -7.10 -19.90 10.14
CA SER A 255 -6.54 -21.11 9.53
C SER A 255 -5.53 -20.73 8.42
N ALA A 256 -4.53 -21.57 8.16
CA ALA A 256 -3.53 -21.24 7.15
C ALA A 256 -4.12 -21.00 5.73
N PRO A 257 -5.16 -21.71 5.25
CA PRO A 257 -5.84 -21.35 4.01
C PRO A 257 -6.52 -19.97 4.06
N ALA A 258 -7.13 -19.60 5.20
CA ALA A 258 -7.74 -18.30 5.38
C ALA A 258 -6.68 -17.18 5.41
N ALA A 259 -5.58 -17.38 6.12
CA ALA A 259 -4.45 -16.46 6.14
C ALA A 259 -3.85 -16.27 4.74
N ALA A 260 -3.62 -17.35 3.99
CA ALA A 260 -3.13 -17.30 2.61
C ALA A 260 -4.07 -16.49 1.70
N ARG A 261 -5.38 -16.70 1.82
CA ARG A 261 -6.39 -15.95 1.06
C ARG A 261 -6.41 -14.46 1.45
N THR A 262 -6.31 -14.16 2.74
CA THR A 262 -6.25 -12.79 3.25
C THR A 262 -5.07 -12.04 2.66
N LEU A 263 -3.86 -12.63 2.70
CA LEU A 263 -2.67 -12.02 2.12
C LEU A 263 -2.75 -11.90 0.60
N ALA A 264 -3.29 -12.89 -0.10
CA ALA A 264 -3.45 -12.82 -1.55
C ALA A 264 -4.40 -11.69 -1.96
N LEU A 265 -5.52 -11.52 -1.27
CA LEU A 265 -6.47 -10.44 -1.55
C LEU A 265 -5.90 -9.07 -1.22
N LEU A 266 -5.25 -8.93 -0.06
CA LEU A 266 -4.57 -7.71 0.34
C LEU A 266 -3.51 -7.31 -0.70
N ASN A 267 -2.62 -8.22 -1.04
CA ASN A 267 -1.44 -7.90 -1.84
C ASN A 267 -1.75 -7.73 -3.32
N THR A 268 -2.72 -8.45 -3.88
CA THR A 268 -3.18 -8.21 -5.25
C THR A 268 -3.90 -6.86 -5.36
N ALA A 269 -4.67 -6.45 -4.34
CA ALA A 269 -5.28 -5.13 -4.29
C ALA A 269 -4.23 -4.01 -4.16
N GLN A 270 -3.19 -4.20 -3.34
CA GLN A 270 -2.09 -3.24 -3.21
C GLN A 270 -1.27 -3.12 -4.51
N ALA A 271 -0.98 -4.24 -5.19
CA ALA A 271 -0.29 -4.22 -6.47
C ALA A 271 -1.09 -3.44 -7.51
N ASP A 272 -2.39 -3.68 -7.63
CA ASP A 272 -3.27 -2.92 -8.53
C ASP A 272 -3.36 -1.45 -8.16
N ALA A 273 -3.35 -1.12 -6.86
CA ALA A 273 -3.32 0.25 -6.36
C ALA A 273 -2.04 0.98 -6.77
N PHE A 274 -0.87 0.31 -6.68
CA PHE A 274 0.39 0.87 -7.17
C PHE A 274 0.39 1.04 -8.69
N ILE A 275 -0.12 0.07 -9.45
CA ILE A 275 -0.23 0.17 -10.91
C ILE A 275 -1.11 1.37 -11.28
N ALA A 276 -2.27 1.54 -10.65
CA ALA A 276 -3.17 2.66 -10.93
C ALA A 276 -2.56 4.02 -10.50
N ALA A 277 -1.85 4.08 -9.37
CA ALA A 277 -1.15 5.29 -8.94
C ALA A 277 0.00 5.64 -9.88
N TRP A 278 0.79 4.65 -10.32
CA TRP A 278 1.91 4.86 -11.25
C TRP A 278 1.43 5.25 -12.64
N ASP A 279 0.31 4.71 -13.10
CA ASP A 279 -0.35 5.15 -14.33
C ASP A 279 -0.69 6.66 -14.27
N ALA A 280 -1.33 7.11 -13.19
CA ALA A 280 -1.64 8.52 -13.00
C ALA A 280 -0.37 9.40 -12.91
N LYS A 281 0.64 8.95 -12.15
CA LYS A 281 1.90 9.69 -11.99
C LYS A 281 2.58 9.97 -13.32
N TYR A 282 2.69 8.98 -14.18
CA TYR A 282 3.39 9.08 -15.45
C TYR A 282 2.50 9.48 -16.63
N ALA A 283 1.18 9.57 -16.41
CA ALA A 283 0.28 10.26 -17.33
C ALA A 283 0.34 11.79 -17.15
N TYR A 284 0.46 12.25 -15.90
CA TYR A 284 0.40 13.69 -15.59
C TYR A 284 1.74 14.33 -15.30
N TRP A 285 2.75 13.58 -14.86
CA TRP A 285 4.10 14.04 -14.57
C TRP A 285 4.13 15.26 -13.62
N SER A 286 3.19 15.39 -12.69
CA SER A 286 3.09 16.57 -11.85
C SER A 286 4.31 16.76 -10.95
N GLU A 287 4.73 18.00 -10.81
CA GLU A 287 5.86 18.36 -9.96
C GLU A 287 5.60 18.04 -8.48
N ARG A 288 6.67 18.00 -7.70
CA ARG A 288 6.60 17.81 -6.25
C ARG A 288 6.53 19.15 -5.52
N PRO A 289 5.98 19.20 -4.28
CA PRO A 289 5.93 20.44 -3.50
C PRO A 289 7.27 21.17 -3.42
N VAL A 290 8.40 20.46 -3.33
CA VAL A 290 9.72 21.08 -3.27
C VAL A 290 10.05 21.93 -4.50
N GLN A 291 9.62 21.51 -5.68
CA GLN A 291 9.84 22.28 -6.91
C GLN A 291 8.94 23.52 -6.95
N ALA A 292 7.67 23.35 -6.62
CA ALA A 292 6.69 24.42 -6.62
C ALA A 292 6.98 25.47 -5.54
N ILE A 293 7.24 25.04 -4.30
CA ILE A 293 7.51 25.95 -3.17
C ILE A 293 8.79 26.76 -3.43
N ARG A 294 9.86 26.13 -3.93
CA ARG A 294 11.10 26.84 -4.25
C ARG A 294 10.94 27.87 -5.35
N ARG A 295 10.08 27.61 -6.29
CA ARG A 295 9.78 28.55 -7.37
C ARG A 295 8.88 29.71 -6.93
N MET A 296 7.88 29.44 -6.09
CA MET A 296 6.76 30.36 -5.84
C MET A 296 6.87 31.11 -4.50
N ILE A 297 7.50 30.53 -3.48
CA ILE A 297 7.38 31.01 -2.09
C ILE A 297 8.76 31.20 -1.43
N ASP A 298 9.60 30.15 -1.39
CA ASP A 298 10.85 30.12 -0.61
C ASP A 298 11.88 29.26 -1.33
N ALA A 299 12.87 29.91 -1.95
CA ALA A 299 13.88 29.24 -2.78
C ALA A 299 14.75 28.23 -2.00
N ASP A 300 14.89 28.40 -0.70
CA ASP A 300 15.73 27.57 0.18
C ASP A 300 14.91 26.49 0.93
N TRP A 301 13.62 26.45 0.71
CA TRP A 301 12.75 25.49 1.41
C TRP A 301 13.14 24.03 1.12
N SER A 302 13.03 23.21 2.16
CA SER A 302 13.24 21.76 2.08
C SER A 302 12.15 21.00 2.81
N PRO A 303 11.68 19.86 2.27
CA PRO A 303 10.68 19.03 2.94
C PRO A 303 11.26 18.37 4.18
N PHE A 304 10.39 17.98 5.12
CA PHE A 304 10.79 17.31 6.36
C PHE A 304 11.34 15.89 6.12
N ILE A 305 10.81 15.17 5.14
CA ILE A 305 11.36 13.88 4.70
C ILE A 305 11.83 13.95 3.24
N ALA A 306 12.70 13.05 2.84
CA ALA A 306 13.25 13.01 1.48
C ALA A 306 12.16 12.88 0.41
N THR A 307 12.19 13.72 -0.60
CA THR A 307 11.31 13.63 -1.76
C THR A 307 11.68 12.42 -2.62
N PRO A 308 10.75 11.50 -2.90
CA PRO A 308 11.01 10.35 -3.75
C PRO A 308 11.24 10.72 -5.23
N ALA A 309 11.95 9.85 -5.95
CA ALA A 309 12.33 10.02 -7.35
C ALA A 309 11.20 9.69 -8.36
N PHE A 310 10.01 10.26 -8.17
CA PHE A 310 8.86 10.08 -9.06
C PHE A 310 7.83 11.21 -8.91
N PRO A 311 6.94 11.44 -9.90
CA PRO A 311 5.95 12.52 -9.89
C PRO A 311 5.03 12.54 -8.66
N GLY A 312 4.48 13.71 -8.36
CA GLY A 312 3.63 13.96 -7.17
C GLY A 312 2.29 13.22 -7.23
N TYR A 313 1.42 13.65 -8.09
CA TYR A 313 0.03 13.21 -8.19
C TYR A 313 -0.11 11.84 -8.87
N VAL A 314 -0.82 10.89 -8.26
CA VAL A 314 -1.44 10.85 -6.93
C VAL A 314 -0.47 10.29 -5.90
N SER A 315 -0.75 10.46 -4.59
CA SER A 315 0.05 9.87 -3.51
C SER A 315 -0.02 8.34 -3.53
N GLY A 316 1.14 7.68 -3.70
CA GLY A 316 1.24 6.21 -3.64
C GLY A 316 0.90 5.64 -2.27
N HIS A 317 1.32 6.30 -1.17
CA HIS A 317 0.95 5.94 0.20
C HIS A 317 -0.56 5.97 0.41
N SER A 318 -1.23 7.06 -0.01
CA SER A 318 -2.68 7.19 0.13
C SER A 318 -3.41 6.12 -0.68
N THR A 319 -2.92 5.82 -1.90
CA THR A 319 -3.57 4.84 -2.78
C THR A 319 -3.45 3.42 -2.22
N THR A 320 -2.27 3.01 -1.79
CA THR A 320 -2.09 1.67 -1.21
C THR A 320 -2.82 1.53 0.13
N SER A 321 -2.76 2.57 0.98
CA SER A 321 -3.46 2.57 2.28
C SER A 321 -4.99 2.54 2.12
N GLY A 322 -5.51 3.27 1.13
CA GLY A 322 -6.93 3.23 0.79
C GLY A 322 -7.39 1.84 0.34
N ALA A 323 -6.59 1.13 -0.47
CA ALA A 323 -6.89 -0.23 -0.90
C ALA A 323 -6.79 -1.24 0.27
N ALA A 324 -5.70 -1.17 1.02
CA ALA A 324 -5.44 -2.06 2.15
C ALA A 324 -6.51 -1.94 3.24
N SER A 325 -6.88 -0.71 3.62
CA SER A 325 -7.91 -0.49 4.66
C SER A 325 -9.29 -1.02 4.27
N VAL A 326 -9.67 -0.92 2.99
CA VAL A 326 -10.93 -1.49 2.49
C VAL A 326 -10.91 -3.02 2.53
N VAL A 327 -9.82 -3.62 2.06
CA VAL A 327 -9.69 -5.08 2.05
C VAL A 327 -9.65 -5.64 3.46
N LEU A 328 -8.75 -5.13 4.30
CA LEU A 328 -8.62 -5.62 5.69
C LEU A 328 -9.86 -5.30 6.53
N GLY A 329 -10.47 -4.12 6.36
CA GLY A 329 -11.71 -3.75 7.05
C GLY A 329 -12.90 -4.64 6.67
N SER A 330 -12.92 -5.21 5.45
CA SER A 330 -13.92 -6.21 5.04
C SER A 330 -13.66 -7.59 5.64
N LEU A 331 -12.38 -7.95 5.82
CA LEU A 331 -11.97 -9.27 6.36
C LEU A 331 -11.96 -9.28 7.89
N PHE A 332 -11.71 -8.15 8.53
CA PHE A 332 -11.69 -7.92 9.97
C PHE A 332 -12.66 -6.79 10.35
N PRO A 333 -13.98 -7.02 10.31
CA PRO A 333 -14.99 -5.95 10.47
C PRO A 333 -14.91 -5.20 11.80
N ALA A 334 -14.51 -5.87 12.88
CA ALA A 334 -14.32 -5.27 14.19
C ALA A 334 -13.25 -4.16 14.19
N HIS A 335 -12.28 -4.25 13.28
CA HIS A 335 -11.17 -3.30 13.15
C HIS A 335 -11.35 -2.28 12.00
N SER A 336 -12.45 -2.34 11.25
CA SER A 336 -12.63 -1.56 10.01
C SER A 336 -12.48 -0.05 10.22
N ARG A 337 -12.97 0.49 11.35
CA ARG A 337 -12.82 1.91 11.70
C ARG A 337 -11.36 2.27 11.95
N ALA A 338 -10.67 1.52 12.79
CA ALA A 338 -9.26 1.76 13.10
C ALA A 338 -8.37 1.69 11.84
N LEU A 339 -8.61 0.70 10.98
CA LEU A 339 -7.91 0.56 9.70
C LEU A 339 -8.15 1.76 8.76
N ALA A 340 -9.37 2.31 8.74
CA ALA A 340 -9.67 3.51 7.98
C ALA A 340 -8.98 4.76 8.57
N GLU A 341 -8.89 4.88 9.89
CA GLU A 341 -8.17 5.94 10.59
C GLU A 341 -6.66 5.86 10.31
N MET A 342 -6.06 4.67 10.36
CA MET A 342 -4.65 4.43 10.00
C MET A 342 -4.38 4.81 8.53
N ALA A 343 -5.28 4.49 7.61
CA ALA A 343 -5.11 4.88 6.20
C ALA A 343 -5.17 6.41 6.02
N ASN A 344 -6.03 7.11 6.75
CA ASN A 344 -6.09 8.57 6.74
C ASN A 344 -4.80 9.17 7.37
N GLU A 345 -4.26 8.55 8.43
CA GLU A 345 -2.99 8.97 9.03
C GLU A 345 -1.82 8.78 8.06
N ALA A 346 -1.76 7.64 7.36
CA ALA A 346 -0.78 7.40 6.31
C ALA A 346 -0.87 8.45 5.17
N ALA A 347 -2.06 8.89 4.81
CA ALA A 347 -2.26 9.93 3.81
C ALA A 347 -1.80 11.31 4.31
N ILE A 348 -2.23 11.75 5.49
CA ILE A 348 -1.85 13.06 6.03
C ILE A 348 -0.36 13.15 6.36
N SER A 349 0.28 12.02 6.69
CA SER A 349 1.71 11.94 6.95
C SER A 349 2.57 12.47 5.79
N ARG A 350 2.06 12.39 4.56
CA ARG A 350 2.76 12.88 3.36
C ARG A 350 2.73 14.39 3.26
N LEU A 351 1.64 15.03 3.73
CA LEU A 351 1.57 16.48 3.89
C LEU A 351 2.54 16.94 4.99
N TYR A 352 2.55 16.27 6.14
CA TYR A 352 3.51 16.53 7.22
C TYR A 352 4.96 16.33 6.77
N GLY A 353 5.20 15.33 5.94
CA GLY A 353 6.50 15.10 5.32
C GLY A 353 6.93 16.17 4.31
N GLY A 354 6.01 17.01 3.84
CA GLY A 354 6.27 18.05 2.84
C GLY A 354 6.47 17.52 1.42
N ILE A 355 5.99 16.32 1.09
CA ILE A 355 6.28 15.63 -0.18
C ILE A 355 5.07 15.42 -1.09
N HIS A 356 3.88 15.76 -0.62
CA HIS A 356 2.63 15.72 -1.36
C HIS A 356 1.72 16.88 -1.01
N CYS A 357 1.03 17.43 -2.00
CA CYS A 357 -0.09 18.35 -1.80
C CYS A 357 -1.32 17.60 -1.22
N PRO A 358 -2.24 18.29 -0.52
CA PRO A 358 -3.49 17.69 -0.05
C PRO A 358 -4.25 16.92 -1.13
N ILE A 359 -4.40 17.50 -2.32
CA ILE A 359 -5.12 16.86 -3.44
C ILE A 359 -4.48 15.53 -3.87
N ASP A 360 -3.14 15.40 -3.80
CA ASP A 360 -2.46 14.14 -4.12
C ASP A 360 -2.91 13.02 -3.18
N ASN A 361 -3.10 13.36 -1.90
CA ASN A 361 -3.50 12.44 -0.85
C ASN A 361 -4.98 12.09 -0.93
N ASP A 362 -5.84 13.08 -1.12
CA ASP A 362 -7.30 12.91 -1.15
C ASP A 362 -7.73 12.07 -2.35
N VAL A 363 -7.22 12.42 -3.54
CA VAL A 363 -7.50 11.65 -4.76
C VAL A 363 -6.85 10.27 -4.72
N GLY A 364 -5.64 10.16 -4.17
CA GLY A 364 -4.98 8.87 -3.95
C GLY A 364 -5.82 7.96 -3.06
N MET A 365 -6.38 8.48 -1.97
CA MET A 365 -7.25 7.73 -1.06
C MET A 365 -8.53 7.24 -1.74
N VAL A 366 -9.18 8.10 -2.53
CA VAL A 366 -10.37 7.73 -3.31
C VAL A 366 -10.05 6.64 -4.32
N LEU A 367 -8.94 6.79 -5.05
CA LEU A 367 -8.46 5.79 -6.02
C LEU A 367 -8.21 4.45 -5.34
N GLY A 368 -7.46 4.45 -4.24
CA GLY A 368 -7.15 3.23 -3.49
C GLY A 368 -8.39 2.49 -2.99
N ARG A 369 -9.33 3.22 -2.40
CA ARG A 369 -10.62 2.64 -1.94
C ARG A 369 -11.44 2.04 -3.11
N ARG A 370 -11.39 2.63 -4.29
CA ARG A 370 -12.04 2.06 -5.49
C ARG A 370 -11.38 0.76 -5.91
N VAL A 371 -10.05 0.71 -5.95
CA VAL A 371 -9.28 -0.50 -6.28
C VAL A 371 -9.52 -1.61 -5.24
N GLY A 372 -9.50 -1.28 -3.95
CA GLY A 372 -9.79 -2.25 -2.88
C GLY A 372 -11.18 -2.87 -3.01
N ARG A 373 -12.20 -2.08 -3.34
CA ARG A 373 -13.55 -2.59 -3.63
C ARG A 373 -13.59 -3.52 -4.84
N ALA A 374 -12.91 -3.14 -5.92
CA ALA A 374 -12.83 -3.99 -7.11
C ALA A 374 -12.19 -5.35 -6.83
N ALA A 375 -11.14 -5.39 -6.00
CA ALA A 375 -10.52 -6.64 -5.57
C ALA A 375 -11.48 -7.52 -4.75
N LEU A 376 -12.25 -6.94 -3.84
CA LEU A 376 -13.28 -7.66 -3.09
C LEU A 376 -14.36 -8.24 -4.02
N ASP A 377 -14.84 -7.47 -4.99
CA ASP A 377 -15.87 -7.89 -5.94
C ASP A 377 -15.37 -8.99 -6.88
N ALA A 378 -14.13 -8.88 -7.37
CA ALA A 378 -13.49 -9.93 -8.16
C ALA A 378 -13.40 -11.25 -7.37
N SER A 379 -13.03 -11.19 -6.09
CA SER A 379 -12.92 -12.36 -5.24
C SER A 379 -14.26 -13.08 -5.00
N ARG A 380 -15.35 -12.33 -4.88
CA ARG A 380 -16.73 -12.85 -4.74
C ARG A 380 -17.21 -13.52 -6.02
N SER A 381 -16.93 -12.92 -7.17
CA SER A 381 -17.32 -13.44 -8.48
C SER A 381 -16.70 -14.81 -8.78
N VAL A 382 -15.46 -15.03 -8.36
CA VAL A 382 -14.79 -16.35 -8.48
C VAL A 382 -15.46 -17.40 -7.57
N GLY A 383 -15.89 -17.01 -6.37
CA GLY A 383 -16.62 -17.89 -5.46
C GLY A 383 -17.99 -18.33 -6.02
N VAL A 384 -18.75 -17.42 -6.60
CA VAL A 384 -20.07 -17.68 -7.19
C VAL A 384 -19.98 -18.59 -8.42
N ARG A 385 -18.96 -18.42 -9.28
CA ARG A 385 -18.76 -19.28 -10.46
C ARG A 385 -18.40 -20.72 -10.08
N ARG A 386 -17.67 -20.95 -8.99
CA ARG A 386 -17.32 -22.29 -8.50
C ARG A 386 -18.50 -23.02 -7.88
N GLY A 387 -19.38 -22.32 -7.15
CA GLY A 387 -20.60 -22.91 -6.60
C GLY A 387 -21.67 -23.28 -7.63
N ARG A 388 -21.54 -22.84 -8.91
CA ARG A 388 -22.42 -23.21 -10.01
C ARG A 388 -21.88 -24.34 -10.89
N SER A 389 -20.60 -24.70 -10.79
CA SER A 389 -20.00 -25.81 -11.53
C SER A 389 -19.99 -27.13 -10.75
N ASP A 390 -20.44 -27.13 -9.49
CA ASP A 390 -20.51 -28.31 -8.62
C ASP A 390 -21.98 -28.77 -8.36
N ILE A 391 -22.95 -28.31 -9.19
CA ILE A 391 -24.32 -28.81 -9.29
C ILE A 391 -24.50 -29.32 -10.74
#